data_e3dee12c2d19f2099d1590eb18a37adf
#
_entry.id   e3dee12c2d19f2099d1590eb18a37adf
#
_cell.length_a   1.000
_cell.length_b   1.000
_cell.length_c   1.000
_cell.angle_alpha   90.00
_cell.angle_beta   90.00
_cell.angle_gamma   90.00
#
_symmetry.space_group_name_H-M   'P 1'
#
loop_
_entity.id
_entity.type
_entity.pdbx_description
1 polymer ?
#
loop_
_entity_poly.entity_id
_entity_poly.type
_entity_poly.pdbx_seq_one_letter_code
_entity_poly.pdbx_strand_id
1 'polypeptide(L)'
;MPGKIKALWYLCIVIIVVGFIMLASKGKMDEACEHSDVASKVATDKQKEIDKKTVKIDPVKLVRELNALGKYQEAVEIARKAGERNPDHAQIQTWWGISLVKSNKRAEAIKHFILAAKKDPTDEKAHLYWGLTLAMDKKFEDAIGHYRIVLEINPEHSNAYAYWGASLSAMERLPEAVSKLEESLTLNQFNSQAYDILIDVLYRQKQYERAWDMVHKARSGNVSLQQNSLDRLSKVSPEPADKK
;
A
#
# COMPACT_ATOMS: atom_id res chain seq x y z
N MET A 1 -4.05 85.28 -27.34
CA MET A 1 -3.77 84.30 -26.28
C MET A 1 -4.93 83.36 -25.99
N PRO A 2 -5.73 82.81 -26.94
CA PRO A 2 -6.84 81.89 -26.61
C PRO A 2 -6.48 80.41 -26.62
N GLY A 3 -5.30 80.02 -27.14
CA GLY A 3 -4.93 78.56 -27.28
C GLY A 3 -4.47 77.87 -25.98
N LYS A 4 -3.82 78.60 -25.07
CA LYS A 4 -3.25 78.05 -23.85
C LYS A 4 -4.31 77.70 -22.81
N ILE A 5 -5.41 78.42 -22.79
CA ILE A 5 -6.52 78.15 -21.83
C ILE A 5 -7.34 76.94 -22.21
N LYS A 6 -7.52 76.69 -23.51
CA LYS A 6 -8.19 75.46 -24.00
C LYS A 6 -7.36 74.21 -23.72
N ALA A 7 -6.04 74.27 -23.81
CA ALA A 7 -5.15 73.16 -23.52
C ALA A 7 -5.17 72.79 -22.03
N LEU A 8 -5.22 73.81 -21.15
CA LEU A 8 -5.32 73.55 -19.69
C LEU A 8 -6.68 72.90 -19.30
N TRP A 9 -7.76 73.35 -19.98
CA TRP A 9 -9.09 72.78 -19.76
C TRP A 9 -9.20 71.31 -20.18
N TYR A 10 -8.59 70.96 -21.31
CA TYR A 10 -8.52 69.59 -21.78
C TYR A 10 -7.69 68.71 -20.84
N LEU A 11 -6.59 69.21 -20.30
CA LEU A 11 -5.76 68.51 -19.34
C LEU A 11 -6.49 68.21 -18.06
N CYS A 12 -7.25 69.17 -17.53
CA CYS A 12 -8.09 68.98 -16.34
C CYS A 12 -9.20 67.95 -16.57
N ILE A 13 -9.86 67.95 -17.72
CA ILE A 13 -10.88 66.94 -18.05
C ILE A 13 -10.27 65.54 -18.15
N VAL A 14 -9.10 65.38 -18.77
CA VAL A 14 -8.40 64.09 -18.89
C VAL A 14 -8.01 63.59 -17.50
N ILE A 15 -7.50 64.41 -16.61
CA ILE A 15 -7.13 64.04 -15.24
C ILE A 15 -8.37 63.59 -14.44
N ILE A 16 -9.50 64.32 -14.59
CA ILE A 16 -10.74 63.93 -13.91
C ILE A 16 -11.30 62.61 -14.45
N VAL A 17 -11.27 62.40 -15.78
CA VAL A 17 -11.77 61.17 -16.38
C VAL A 17 -10.87 59.97 -16.02
N VAL A 18 -9.55 60.15 -16.07
CA VAL A 18 -8.60 59.10 -15.65
C VAL A 18 -8.75 58.82 -14.14
N GLY A 19 -8.92 59.82 -13.31
CA GLY A 19 -9.19 59.66 -11.88
C GLY A 19 -10.50 58.90 -11.59
N PHE A 20 -11.56 59.19 -12.37
CA PHE A 20 -12.83 58.46 -12.25
C PHE A 20 -12.76 57.02 -12.73
N ILE A 21 -12.00 56.76 -13.78
CA ILE A 21 -11.74 55.39 -14.28
C ILE A 21 -10.91 54.62 -13.26
N MET A 22 -9.90 55.21 -12.63
CA MET A 22 -9.09 54.57 -11.59
C MET A 22 -9.91 54.28 -10.32
N LEU A 23 -10.79 55.19 -9.90
CA LEU A 23 -11.71 54.98 -8.76
C LEU A 23 -12.73 53.86 -9.05
N ALA A 24 -13.29 53.82 -10.26
CA ALA A 24 -14.23 52.79 -10.67
C ALA A 24 -13.54 51.40 -10.81
N SER A 25 -12.28 51.38 -11.25
CA SER A 25 -11.49 50.13 -11.29
C SER A 25 -11.08 49.66 -9.90
N LYS A 26 -10.83 50.57 -8.94
CA LYS A 26 -10.50 50.26 -7.56
C LYS A 26 -11.70 49.63 -6.84
N GLY A 27 -12.90 50.22 -6.98
CA GLY A 27 -14.13 49.67 -6.42
C GLY A 27 -14.47 48.27 -6.95
N LYS A 28 -14.26 48.02 -8.26
CA LYS A 28 -14.41 46.65 -8.83
C LYS A 28 -13.34 45.66 -8.38
N MET A 29 -12.12 46.12 -8.09
CA MET A 29 -11.06 45.27 -7.53
C MET A 29 -11.35 44.95 -6.05
N ASP A 30 -11.85 45.91 -5.29
CA ASP A 30 -12.20 45.72 -3.88
C ASP A 30 -13.39 44.71 -3.75
N GLU A 31 -14.43 44.84 -4.58
CA GLU A 31 -15.54 43.86 -4.65
C GLU A 31 -15.04 42.45 -5.11
N ALA A 32 -14.12 42.39 -6.06
CA ALA A 32 -13.55 41.11 -6.51
C ALA A 32 -12.66 40.46 -5.44
N CYS A 33 -11.91 41.24 -4.65
CA CYS A 33 -11.17 40.77 -3.48
C CYS A 33 -12.11 40.28 -2.38
N GLU A 34 -13.16 41.03 -2.04
CA GLU A 34 -14.14 40.63 -1.01
C GLU A 34 -14.87 39.33 -1.38
N HIS A 35 -15.25 39.17 -2.67
CA HIS A 35 -15.83 37.91 -3.16
C HIS A 35 -14.81 36.72 -3.16
N SER A 36 -13.54 36.99 -3.43
CA SER A 36 -12.47 36.01 -3.35
C SER A 36 -12.24 35.57 -1.91
N ASP A 37 -12.22 36.48 -0.96
CA ASP A 37 -12.02 36.20 0.46
C ASP A 37 -13.22 35.46 1.08
N VAL A 38 -14.44 35.80 0.69
CA VAL A 38 -15.65 35.08 1.10
C VAL A 38 -15.65 33.65 0.50
N ALA A 39 -15.32 33.51 -0.77
CA ALA A 39 -15.24 32.19 -1.41
C ALA A 39 -14.15 31.30 -0.78
N SER A 40 -12.98 31.87 -0.46
CA SER A 40 -11.90 31.15 0.21
C SER A 40 -12.28 30.75 1.65
N LYS A 41 -12.99 31.61 2.36
CA LYS A 41 -13.50 31.36 3.71
C LYS A 41 -14.58 30.26 3.73
N VAL A 42 -15.51 30.29 2.77
CA VAL A 42 -16.54 29.27 2.60
C VAL A 42 -15.91 27.93 2.22
N ALA A 43 -14.89 27.94 1.37
CA ALA A 43 -14.14 26.72 1.01
C ALA A 43 -13.37 26.14 2.21
N THR A 44 -12.75 27.00 3.03
CA THR A 44 -12.04 26.55 4.25
C THR A 44 -13.03 26.08 5.33
N ASP A 45 -14.19 26.69 5.48
CA ASP A 45 -15.20 26.28 6.47
C ASP A 45 -15.89 24.96 6.03
N LYS A 46 -16.20 24.79 4.74
CA LYS A 46 -16.64 23.50 4.19
C LYS A 46 -15.57 22.42 4.38
N GLN A 47 -14.31 22.72 4.15
CA GLN A 47 -13.21 21.78 4.36
C GLN A 47 -13.08 21.41 5.84
N LYS A 48 -13.22 22.36 6.77
CA LYS A 48 -13.25 22.11 8.23
C LYS A 48 -14.45 21.26 8.64
N GLU A 49 -15.60 21.43 8.00
CA GLU A 49 -16.81 20.63 8.29
C GLU A 49 -16.70 19.22 7.75
N ILE A 50 -16.09 19.05 6.57
CA ILE A 50 -15.72 17.73 6.02
C ILE A 50 -14.68 17.07 6.93
N ASP A 51 -13.66 17.80 7.37
CA ASP A 51 -12.64 17.31 8.29
C ASP A 51 -13.23 16.95 9.66
N LYS A 52 -14.21 17.68 10.18
CA LYS A 52 -14.95 17.33 11.40
C LYS A 52 -15.81 16.07 11.26
N LYS A 53 -16.40 15.82 10.09
CA LYS A 53 -17.17 14.59 9.82
C LYS A 53 -16.24 13.39 9.61
N THR A 54 -15.07 13.57 8.99
CA THR A 54 -14.06 12.52 8.81
C THR A 54 -13.34 12.16 10.12
N VAL A 55 -13.29 13.04 11.11
CA VAL A 55 -12.71 12.77 12.45
C VAL A 55 -13.46 11.66 13.23
N LYS A 56 -14.69 11.29 12.85
CA LYS A 56 -15.43 10.17 13.44
C LYS A 56 -15.09 8.80 12.85
N ILE A 57 -14.36 8.74 11.73
CA ILE A 57 -13.97 7.48 11.11
C ILE A 57 -12.52 7.21 11.48
N ASP A 58 -12.25 6.05 12.09
CA ASP A 58 -10.90 5.58 12.35
C ASP A 58 -10.12 5.50 11.03
N PRO A 59 -9.05 6.30 10.85
CA PRO A 59 -8.31 6.32 9.60
C PRO A 59 -7.65 4.98 9.28
N VAL A 60 -7.25 4.18 10.29
CA VAL A 60 -6.72 2.83 10.09
C VAL A 60 -7.77 1.93 9.45
N LYS A 61 -9.01 1.98 9.97
CA LYS A 61 -10.12 1.22 9.44
C LYS A 61 -10.42 1.61 7.98
N LEU A 62 -10.48 2.91 7.71
CA LEU A 62 -10.76 3.41 6.35
C LEU A 62 -9.68 3.01 5.35
N VAL A 63 -8.39 3.16 5.71
CA VAL A 63 -7.26 2.75 4.85
C VAL A 63 -7.32 1.24 4.57
N ARG A 64 -7.66 0.44 5.57
CA ARG A 64 -7.81 -1.01 5.42
C ARG A 64 -8.94 -1.38 4.45
N GLU A 65 -10.09 -0.72 4.58
CA GLU A 65 -11.24 -0.92 3.69
C GLU A 65 -10.93 -0.51 2.25
N LEU A 66 -10.26 0.63 2.03
CA LEU A 66 -9.82 1.08 0.71
C LEU A 66 -8.83 0.10 0.07
N ASN A 67 -7.89 -0.44 0.85
CA ASN A 67 -6.97 -1.48 0.38
C ASN A 67 -7.71 -2.77 -0.03
N ALA A 68 -8.73 -3.17 0.73
CA ALA A 68 -9.56 -4.34 0.41
C ALA A 68 -10.37 -4.13 -0.89
N LEU A 69 -10.79 -2.90 -1.16
CA LEU A 69 -11.49 -2.51 -2.40
C LEU A 69 -10.54 -2.27 -3.59
N GLY A 70 -9.23 -2.44 -3.43
CA GLY A 70 -8.24 -2.16 -4.48
C GLY A 70 -7.99 -0.67 -4.75
N LYS A 71 -8.53 0.23 -3.94
CA LYS A 71 -8.40 1.69 -4.05
C LYS A 71 -7.12 2.20 -3.38
N TYR A 72 -5.98 1.69 -3.85
CA TYR A 72 -4.69 1.89 -3.20
C TYR A 72 -4.24 3.35 -3.15
N GLN A 73 -4.51 4.14 -4.20
CA GLN A 73 -4.12 5.55 -4.24
C GLN A 73 -4.92 6.39 -3.23
N GLU A 74 -6.24 6.13 -3.12
CA GLU A 74 -7.08 6.76 -2.10
C GLU A 74 -6.61 6.37 -0.70
N ALA A 75 -6.26 5.09 -0.49
CA ALA A 75 -5.72 4.59 0.78
C ALA A 75 -4.41 5.31 1.16
N VAL A 76 -3.48 5.50 0.21
CA VAL A 76 -2.24 6.26 0.41
C VAL A 76 -2.53 7.69 0.85
N GLU A 77 -3.47 8.36 0.19
CA GLU A 77 -3.80 9.77 0.50
C GLU A 77 -4.43 9.92 1.90
N ILE A 78 -5.32 9.01 2.29
CA ILE A 78 -5.91 9.00 3.64
C ILE A 78 -4.84 8.69 4.69
N ALA A 79 -3.98 7.69 4.44
CA ALA A 79 -2.88 7.34 5.35
C ALA A 79 -1.88 8.48 5.50
N ARG A 80 -1.55 9.18 4.42
CA ARG A 80 -0.69 10.37 4.43
C ARG A 80 -1.26 11.47 5.34
N LYS A 81 -2.53 11.87 5.12
CA LYS A 81 -3.20 12.90 5.94
C LYS A 81 -3.27 12.50 7.41
N ALA A 82 -3.53 11.23 7.70
CA ALA A 82 -3.57 10.72 9.07
C ALA A 82 -2.18 10.68 9.71
N GLY A 83 -1.15 10.26 8.96
CA GLY A 83 0.24 10.20 9.42
C GLY A 83 0.85 11.59 9.65
N GLU A 84 0.48 12.60 8.85
CA GLU A 84 0.88 14.00 9.07
C GLU A 84 0.30 14.57 10.36
N ARG A 85 -0.94 14.18 10.71
CA ARG A 85 -1.61 14.58 11.97
C ARG A 85 -1.06 13.86 13.19
N ASN A 86 -0.68 12.59 13.04
CA ASN A 86 -0.14 11.76 14.10
C ASN A 86 1.02 10.88 13.58
N PRO A 87 2.24 11.43 13.48
CA PRO A 87 3.40 10.70 12.95
C PRO A 87 3.81 9.48 13.77
N ASP A 88 3.43 9.46 15.05
CA ASP A 88 3.80 8.42 16.01
C ASP A 88 2.82 7.23 16.04
N HIS A 89 1.77 7.26 15.23
CA HIS A 89 0.79 6.19 15.18
C HIS A 89 1.31 5.01 14.32
N ALA A 90 1.88 3.99 14.97
CA ALA A 90 2.51 2.84 14.28
C ALA A 90 1.60 2.20 13.22
N GLN A 91 0.35 1.88 13.57
CA GLN A 91 -0.57 1.23 12.65
C GLN A 91 -0.88 2.06 11.39
N ILE A 92 -0.91 3.39 11.49
CA ILE A 92 -1.06 4.26 10.30
C ILE A 92 0.16 4.08 9.39
N GLN A 93 1.37 4.08 9.95
CA GLN A 93 2.60 3.87 9.19
C GLN A 93 2.60 2.49 8.51
N THR A 94 2.18 1.45 9.23
CA THR A 94 2.05 0.08 8.67
C THR A 94 1.10 0.05 7.48
N TRP A 95 -0.12 0.57 7.63
CA TRP A 95 -1.12 0.54 6.57
C TRP A 95 -0.77 1.49 5.40
N TRP A 96 -0.07 2.60 5.67
CA TRP A 96 0.49 3.44 4.61
C TRP A 96 1.52 2.68 3.78
N GLY A 97 2.47 1.99 4.44
CA GLY A 97 3.44 1.13 3.77
C GLY A 97 2.75 0.05 2.92
N ILE A 98 1.73 -0.64 3.45
CA ILE A 98 0.97 -1.65 2.70
C ILE A 98 0.32 -1.05 1.45
N SER A 99 -0.33 0.11 1.57
CA SER A 99 -0.96 0.80 0.44
C SER A 99 0.06 1.19 -0.63
N LEU A 100 1.25 1.62 -0.22
CA LEU A 100 2.36 1.97 -1.11
C LEU A 100 2.90 0.73 -1.85
N VAL A 101 3.05 -0.42 -1.17
CA VAL A 101 3.43 -1.68 -1.83
C VAL A 101 2.42 -2.05 -2.91
N LYS A 102 1.12 -1.99 -2.58
CA LYS A 102 0.03 -2.27 -3.53
C LYS A 102 -0.03 -1.27 -4.70
N SER A 103 0.47 -0.05 -4.49
CA SER A 103 0.65 0.98 -5.52
C SER A 103 2.00 0.89 -6.25
N ASN A 104 2.77 -0.19 -6.06
CA ASN A 104 4.11 -0.42 -6.64
C ASN A 104 5.18 0.62 -6.23
N LYS A 105 5.01 1.28 -5.08
CA LYS A 105 5.96 2.26 -4.51
C LYS A 105 6.79 1.65 -3.38
N ARG A 106 7.52 0.55 -3.68
CA ARG A 106 8.20 -0.28 -2.69
C ARG A 106 9.24 0.47 -1.85
N ALA A 107 10.07 1.30 -2.47
CA ALA A 107 11.13 2.04 -1.75
C ALA A 107 10.56 3.04 -0.72
N GLU A 108 9.41 3.65 -1.03
CA GLU A 108 8.69 4.53 -0.11
C GLU A 108 8.03 3.72 1.01
N ALA A 109 7.42 2.58 0.69
CA ALA A 109 6.80 1.69 1.66
C ALA A 109 7.76 1.23 2.76
N ILE A 110 9.00 0.88 2.40
CA ILE A 110 10.03 0.46 3.37
C ILE A 110 10.27 1.55 4.44
N LYS A 111 10.27 2.84 4.06
CA LYS A 111 10.43 3.93 5.03
C LYS A 111 9.33 3.93 6.09
N HIS A 112 8.09 3.65 5.67
CA HIS A 112 6.95 3.59 6.57
C HIS A 112 6.97 2.34 7.46
N PHE A 113 7.42 1.18 6.95
CA PHE A 113 7.62 0.00 7.79
C PHE A 113 8.72 0.20 8.83
N ILE A 114 9.82 0.88 8.49
CA ILE A 114 10.87 1.27 9.45
C ILE A 114 10.29 2.15 10.56
N LEU A 115 9.47 3.15 10.20
CA LEU A 115 8.82 4.02 11.17
C LEU A 115 7.85 3.25 12.07
N ALA A 116 7.04 2.35 11.48
CA ALA A 116 6.12 1.49 12.21
C ALA A 116 6.86 0.61 13.23
N ALA A 117 7.87 -0.14 12.79
CA ALA A 117 8.67 -1.02 13.64
C ALA A 117 9.46 -0.28 14.72
N LYS A 118 9.87 0.98 14.46
CA LYS A 118 10.51 1.83 15.48
C LYS A 118 9.51 2.23 16.59
N LYS A 119 8.23 2.42 16.26
CA LYS A 119 7.18 2.82 17.21
C LYS A 119 6.56 1.63 17.91
N ASP A 120 6.38 0.53 17.20
CA ASP A 120 5.89 -0.74 17.71
C ASP A 120 6.73 -1.89 17.14
N PRO A 121 7.79 -2.31 17.85
CA PRO A 121 8.64 -3.42 17.43
C PRO A 121 7.89 -4.76 17.34
N THR A 122 6.70 -4.86 17.91
CA THR A 122 5.88 -6.08 17.94
C THR A 122 4.76 -6.05 16.88
N ASP A 123 4.75 -5.07 15.98
CA ASP A 123 3.81 -5.06 14.85
C ASP A 123 4.18 -6.14 13.83
N GLU A 124 3.61 -7.35 14.01
CA GLU A 124 3.79 -8.50 13.10
C GLU A 124 3.54 -8.10 11.63
N LYS A 125 2.53 -7.26 11.42
CA LYS A 125 2.11 -6.87 10.08
C LYS A 125 3.14 -5.96 9.41
N ALA A 126 3.74 -5.03 10.16
CA ALA A 126 4.82 -4.19 9.65
C ALA A 126 6.00 -5.05 9.21
N HIS A 127 6.47 -5.97 10.06
CA HIS A 127 7.57 -6.86 9.73
C HIS A 127 7.24 -7.80 8.57
N LEU A 128 6.05 -8.40 8.55
CA LEU A 128 5.63 -9.31 7.49
C LEU A 128 5.66 -8.62 6.11
N TYR A 129 5.04 -7.44 6.00
CA TYR A 129 4.99 -6.70 4.73
C TYR A 129 6.33 -6.07 4.36
N TRP A 130 7.17 -5.72 5.35
CA TRP A 130 8.56 -5.31 5.08
C TRP A 130 9.34 -6.46 4.45
N GLY A 131 9.31 -7.65 5.06
CA GLY A 131 9.92 -8.85 4.49
C GLY A 131 9.42 -9.16 3.07
N LEU A 132 8.09 -9.13 2.85
CA LEU A 132 7.51 -9.30 1.51
C LEU A 132 8.05 -8.28 0.50
N THR A 133 8.16 -7.02 0.90
CA THR A 133 8.67 -5.95 0.03
C THR A 133 10.13 -6.18 -0.34
N LEU A 134 10.95 -6.61 0.63
CA LEU A 134 12.35 -6.98 0.39
C LEU A 134 12.48 -8.19 -0.53
N ALA A 135 11.64 -9.22 -0.35
CA ALA A 135 11.63 -10.40 -1.21
C ALA A 135 11.24 -10.03 -2.66
N MET A 136 10.28 -9.12 -2.87
CA MET A 136 9.93 -8.57 -4.19
C MET A 136 11.12 -7.83 -4.83
N ASP A 137 12.02 -7.26 -4.04
CA ASP A 137 13.27 -6.62 -4.50
C ASP A 137 14.46 -7.60 -4.51
N LYS A 138 14.20 -8.93 -4.40
CA LYS A 138 15.16 -10.03 -4.40
C LYS A 138 16.19 -10.00 -3.24
N LYS A 139 15.90 -9.28 -2.17
CA LYS A 139 16.70 -9.22 -0.93
C LYS A 139 16.21 -10.31 0.03
N PHE A 140 16.45 -11.57 -0.37
CA PHE A 140 15.81 -12.72 0.28
C PHE A 140 16.31 -12.94 1.71
N GLU A 141 17.62 -12.78 1.97
CA GLU A 141 18.17 -12.90 3.32
C GLU A 141 17.58 -11.86 4.29
N ASP A 142 17.49 -10.60 3.84
CA ASP A 142 16.90 -9.53 4.65
C ASP A 142 15.42 -9.82 4.90
N ALA A 143 14.69 -10.32 3.89
CA ALA A 143 13.29 -10.72 4.03
C ALA A 143 13.11 -11.82 5.08
N ILE A 144 13.97 -12.84 5.04
CA ILE A 144 13.97 -13.94 6.04
C ILE A 144 14.21 -13.39 7.45
N GLY A 145 15.08 -12.39 7.61
CA GLY A 145 15.29 -11.72 8.88
C GLY A 145 13.98 -11.17 9.46
N HIS A 146 13.16 -10.52 8.62
CA HIS A 146 11.86 -10.01 9.06
C HIS A 146 10.83 -11.10 9.34
N TYR A 147 10.80 -12.19 8.55
CA TYR A 147 9.90 -13.32 8.85
C TYR A 147 10.26 -14.01 10.16
N ARG A 148 11.55 -14.07 10.51
CA ARG A 148 11.98 -14.58 11.82
C ARG A 148 11.46 -13.72 12.97
N ILE A 149 11.52 -12.38 12.84
CA ILE A 149 10.94 -11.47 13.84
C ILE A 149 9.43 -11.72 13.99
N VAL A 150 8.70 -11.89 12.86
CA VAL A 150 7.27 -12.26 12.93
C VAL A 150 7.07 -13.54 13.73
N LEU A 151 7.90 -14.55 13.52
CA LEU A 151 7.79 -15.85 14.20
C LEU A 151 8.28 -15.82 15.67
N GLU A 152 9.14 -14.88 16.04
CA GLU A 152 9.48 -14.59 17.42
C GLU A 152 8.30 -13.96 18.18
N ILE A 153 7.52 -13.12 17.51
CA ILE A 153 6.31 -12.50 18.08
C ILE A 153 5.15 -13.50 18.09
N ASN A 154 4.95 -14.22 17.00
CA ASN A 154 3.85 -15.17 16.80
C ASN A 154 4.37 -16.45 16.11
N PRO A 155 4.75 -17.47 16.91
CA PRO A 155 5.27 -18.73 16.35
C PRO A 155 4.29 -19.50 15.46
N GLU A 156 2.97 -19.23 15.57
CA GLU A 156 1.93 -19.91 14.79
C GLU A 156 1.57 -19.16 13.51
N HIS A 157 2.38 -18.19 13.09
CA HIS A 157 2.09 -17.39 11.89
C HIS A 157 2.42 -18.17 10.60
N SER A 158 1.49 -19.01 10.14
CA SER A 158 1.63 -19.88 8.97
C SER A 158 2.18 -19.15 7.72
N ASN A 159 1.67 -17.95 7.41
CA ASN A 159 2.12 -17.20 6.23
C ASN A 159 3.59 -16.75 6.33
N ALA A 160 4.11 -16.48 7.53
CA ALA A 160 5.52 -16.12 7.69
C ALA A 160 6.43 -17.30 7.31
N TYR A 161 6.07 -18.52 7.71
CA TYR A 161 6.77 -19.74 7.26
C TYR A 161 6.67 -19.92 5.75
N ALA A 162 5.50 -19.72 5.14
CA ALA A 162 5.33 -19.85 3.69
C ALA A 162 6.22 -18.84 2.92
N TYR A 163 6.26 -17.58 3.36
CA TYR A 163 7.10 -16.55 2.73
C TYR A 163 8.60 -16.79 2.95
N TRP A 164 8.96 -17.31 4.12
CA TRP A 164 10.34 -17.77 4.37
C TRP A 164 10.70 -18.89 3.42
N GLY A 165 9.87 -19.94 3.31
CA GLY A 165 10.04 -21.04 2.36
C GLY A 165 10.15 -20.57 0.91
N ALA A 166 9.31 -19.60 0.49
CA ALA A 166 9.38 -18.99 -0.82
C ALA A 166 10.73 -18.30 -1.08
N SER A 167 11.23 -17.54 -0.09
CA SER A 167 12.53 -16.87 -0.18
C SER A 167 13.68 -17.86 -0.28
N LEU A 168 13.67 -18.92 0.52
CA LEU A 168 14.65 -20.02 0.43
C LEU A 168 14.60 -20.71 -0.93
N SER A 169 13.40 -20.97 -1.47
CA SER A 169 13.23 -21.55 -2.81
C SER A 169 13.83 -20.66 -3.89
N ALA A 170 13.64 -19.34 -3.79
CA ALA A 170 14.23 -18.39 -4.73
C ALA A 170 15.77 -18.33 -4.65
N MET A 171 16.34 -18.71 -3.52
CA MET A 171 17.78 -18.83 -3.28
C MET A 171 18.34 -20.22 -3.59
N GLU A 172 17.57 -21.11 -4.22
CA GLU A 172 17.93 -22.51 -4.50
C GLU A 172 18.21 -23.37 -3.23
N ARG A 173 17.84 -22.89 -2.03
CA ARG A 173 17.96 -23.66 -0.77
C ARG A 173 16.74 -24.57 -0.60
N LEU A 174 16.55 -25.46 -1.58
CA LEU A 174 15.33 -26.25 -1.74
C LEU A 174 14.99 -27.15 -0.53
N PRO A 175 15.94 -27.87 0.10
CA PRO A 175 15.62 -28.69 1.28
C PRO A 175 15.08 -27.89 2.45
N GLU A 176 15.65 -26.71 2.70
CA GLU A 176 15.21 -25.82 3.77
C GLU A 176 13.85 -25.18 3.45
N ALA A 177 13.61 -24.88 2.16
CA ALA A 177 12.31 -24.39 1.70
C ALA A 177 11.20 -25.41 1.98
N VAL A 178 11.44 -26.70 1.70
CA VAL A 178 10.49 -27.79 2.01
C VAL A 178 10.13 -27.78 3.49
N SER A 179 11.14 -27.75 4.39
CA SER A 179 10.90 -27.74 5.83
C SER A 179 10.00 -26.58 6.25
N LYS A 180 10.28 -25.36 5.77
CA LYS A 180 9.47 -24.17 6.15
C LYS A 180 8.06 -24.19 5.57
N LEU A 181 7.88 -24.75 4.40
CA LEU A 181 6.56 -24.88 3.77
C LEU A 181 5.72 -25.97 4.47
N GLU A 182 6.34 -27.07 4.90
CA GLU A 182 5.68 -28.11 5.69
C GLU A 182 5.26 -27.57 7.07
N GLU A 183 6.11 -26.75 7.73
CA GLU A 183 5.75 -26.05 8.97
C GLU A 183 4.52 -25.13 8.74
N SER A 184 4.50 -24.37 7.63
CA SER A 184 3.34 -23.57 7.25
C SER A 184 2.06 -24.40 7.11
N LEU A 185 2.13 -25.54 6.44
CA LEU A 185 0.98 -26.42 6.20
C LEU A 185 0.54 -27.19 7.46
N THR A 186 1.46 -27.41 8.41
CA THR A 186 1.12 -27.96 9.74
C THR A 186 0.28 -26.99 10.53
N LEU A 187 0.61 -25.69 10.47
CA LEU A 187 -0.12 -24.64 11.16
C LEU A 187 -1.44 -24.26 10.47
N ASN A 188 -1.43 -24.29 9.13
CA ASN A 188 -2.63 -24.01 8.33
C ASN A 188 -2.68 -24.90 7.08
N GLN A 189 -3.39 -26.02 7.20
CA GLN A 189 -3.59 -26.97 6.11
C GLN A 189 -4.34 -26.44 4.88
N PHE A 190 -4.91 -25.23 4.98
CA PHE A 190 -5.63 -24.57 3.86
C PHE A 190 -4.79 -23.48 3.18
N ASN A 191 -3.50 -23.36 3.50
CA ASN A 191 -2.62 -22.37 2.88
C ASN A 191 -2.28 -22.75 1.44
N SER A 192 -3.10 -22.31 0.48
CA SER A 192 -2.92 -22.60 -0.96
C SER A 192 -1.55 -22.16 -1.49
N GLN A 193 -1.06 -21.00 -1.03
CA GLN A 193 0.24 -20.49 -1.45
C GLN A 193 1.38 -21.41 -1.00
N ALA A 194 1.31 -21.96 0.22
CA ALA A 194 2.31 -22.91 0.70
C ALA A 194 2.31 -24.21 -0.13
N TYR A 195 1.13 -24.73 -0.48
CA TYR A 195 1.04 -25.89 -1.39
C TYR A 195 1.64 -25.60 -2.76
N ASP A 196 1.27 -24.51 -3.41
CA ASP A 196 1.78 -24.17 -4.75
C ASP A 196 3.30 -24.07 -4.78
N ILE A 197 3.90 -23.41 -3.75
CA ILE A 197 5.35 -23.29 -3.64
C ILE A 197 5.98 -24.64 -3.33
N LEU A 198 5.40 -25.44 -2.43
CA LEU A 198 5.94 -26.75 -2.05
C LEU A 198 5.92 -27.72 -3.23
N ILE A 199 4.85 -27.76 -4.01
CA ILE A 199 4.74 -28.56 -5.23
C ILE A 199 5.84 -28.16 -6.23
N ASP A 200 6.06 -26.85 -6.44
CA ASP A 200 7.14 -26.37 -7.32
C ASP A 200 8.54 -26.76 -6.81
N VAL A 201 8.78 -26.63 -5.51
CA VAL A 201 10.06 -27.00 -4.87
C VAL A 201 10.32 -28.51 -5.02
N LEU A 202 9.32 -29.34 -4.73
CA LEU A 202 9.43 -30.82 -4.88
C LEU A 202 9.63 -31.20 -6.34
N TYR A 203 8.95 -30.56 -7.30
CA TYR A 203 9.17 -30.71 -8.72
C TYR A 203 10.64 -30.45 -9.11
N ARG A 204 11.20 -29.33 -8.64
CA ARG A 204 12.60 -28.94 -8.91
C ARG A 204 13.60 -29.93 -8.28
N GLN A 205 13.26 -30.53 -7.14
CA GLN A 205 14.01 -31.61 -6.52
C GLN A 205 13.81 -33.00 -7.21
N LYS A 206 12.97 -33.07 -8.25
CA LYS A 206 12.56 -34.31 -8.92
C LYS A 206 11.86 -35.32 -8.00
N GLN A 207 11.26 -34.82 -6.88
CA GLN A 207 10.50 -35.65 -5.94
C GLN A 207 9.01 -35.66 -6.36
N TYR A 208 8.75 -36.22 -7.55
CA TYR A 208 7.44 -36.12 -8.22
C TYR A 208 6.32 -36.79 -7.44
N GLU A 209 6.61 -37.96 -6.81
CA GLU A 209 5.63 -38.70 -5.99
C GLU A 209 5.17 -37.82 -4.81
N ARG A 210 6.10 -37.22 -4.07
CA ARG A 210 5.77 -36.32 -2.98
C ARG A 210 5.01 -35.05 -3.46
N ALA A 211 5.34 -34.54 -4.64
CA ALA A 211 4.61 -33.44 -5.23
C ALA A 211 3.14 -33.81 -5.48
N TRP A 212 2.88 -35.04 -6.01
CA TRP A 212 1.53 -35.56 -6.20
C TRP A 212 0.79 -35.78 -4.87
N ASP A 213 1.47 -36.30 -3.84
CA ASP A 213 0.90 -36.43 -2.49
C ASP A 213 0.40 -35.06 -1.95
N MET A 214 1.17 -33.99 -2.21
CA MET A 214 0.73 -32.61 -1.81
C MET A 214 -0.47 -32.13 -2.63
N VAL A 215 -0.53 -32.47 -3.93
CA VAL A 215 -1.70 -32.18 -4.77
C VAL A 215 -2.95 -32.89 -4.24
N HIS A 216 -2.86 -34.18 -3.94
CA HIS A 216 -3.98 -34.97 -3.40
C HIS A 216 -4.43 -34.43 -2.03
N LYS A 217 -3.47 -34.10 -1.15
CA LYS A 217 -3.75 -33.50 0.15
C LYS A 217 -4.47 -32.15 0.02
N ALA A 218 -4.02 -31.28 -0.87
CA ALA A 218 -4.68 -29.99 -1.12
C ALA A 218 -6.11 -30.20 -1.66
N ARG A 219 -6.30 -31.11 -2.64
CA ARG A 219 -7.63 -31.41 -3.22
C ARG A 219 -8.59 -31.99 -2.18
N SER A 220 -8.13 -32.89 -1.33
CA SER A 220 -8.95 -33.46 -0.25
C SER A 220 -9.42 -32.40 0.76
N GLY A 221 -8.61 -31.35 0.94
CA GLY A 221 -8.95 -30.18 1.74
C GLY A 221 -9.73 -29.09 0.98
N ASN A 222 -10.15 -29.33 -0.27
CA ASN A 222 -10.76 -28.31 -1.15
C ASN A 222 -9.90 -27.06 -1.34
N VAL A 223 -8.58 -27.20 -1.28
CA VAL A 223 -7.64 -26.10 -1.52
C VAL A 223 -7.43 -25.91 -3.01
N SER A 224 -7.64 -24.71 -3.52
CA SER A 224 -7.40 -24.38 -4.93
C SER A 224 -5.91 -24.27 -5.20
N LEU A 225 -5.43 -24.97 -6.25
CA LEU A 225 -4.04 -24.98 -6.70
C LEU A 225 -3.90 -24.27 -8.04
N GLN A 226 -2.69 -23.76 -8.31
CA GLN A 226 -2.38 -23.14 -9.60
C GLN A 226 -2.26 -24.20 -10.70
N GLN A 227 -3.04 -24.10 -11.76
CA GLN A 227 -3.07 -25.05 -12.88
C GLN A 227 -1.71 -25.21 -13.56
N ASN A 228 -0.93 -24.14 -13.68
CA ASN A 228 0.40 -24.19 -14.30
C ASN A 228 1.37 -25.15 -13.57
N SER A 229 1.32 -25.24 -12.24
CA SER A 229 2.14 -26.17 -11.46
C SER A 229 1.73 -27.63 -11.72
N LEU A 230 0.43 -27.88 -11.81
CA LEU A 230 -0.14 -29.19 -12.13
C LEU A 230 0.25 -29.64 -13.56
N ASP A 231 0.13 -28.74 -14.53
CA ASP A 231 0.47 -29.00 -15.94
C ASP A 231 1.96 -29.33 -16.11
N ARG A 232 2.84 -28.67 -15.36
CA ARG A 232 4.28 -28.96 -15.39
C ARG A 232 4.58 -30.31 -14.77
N LEU A 233 3.95 -30.65 -13.65
CA LEU A 233 4.14 -31.91 -12.95
C LEU A 233 3.64 -33.09 -13.80
N SER A 234 2.45 -33.00 -14.38
CA SER A 234 1.84 -34.06 -15.21
C SER A 234 2.60 -34.37 -16.49
N LYS A 235 3.34 -33.38 -17.05
CA LYS A 235 4.20 -33.61 -18.24
C LYS A 235 5.41 -34.51 -17.97
N VAL A 236 5.93 -34.50 -16.74
CA VAL A 236 7.14 -35.26 -16.38
C VAL A 236 6.83 -36.52 -15.57
N SER A 237 5.72 -36.51 -14.85
CA SER A 237 5.25 -37.65 -14.06
C SER A 237 3.72 -37.66 -14.13
N PRO A 238 3.10 -38.62 -14.82
CA PRO A 238 1.64 -38.74 -14.83
C PRO A 238 1.12 -38.88 -13.40
N GLU A 239 -0.09 -38.38 -13.17
CA GLU A 239 -0.74 -38.49 -11.87
C GLU A 239 -0.87 -39.97 -11.47
N PRO A 240 -0.37 -40.39 -10.30
CA PRO A 240 -0.53 -41.77 -9.86
C PRO A 240 -2.02 -42.11 -9.76
N ALA A 241 -2.38 -43.33 -10.22
CA ALA A 241 -3.73 -43.83 -9.99
C ALA A 241 -3.99 -43.88 -8.48
N ASP A 242 -5.16 -43.41 -8.04
CA ASP A 242 -5.54 -43.41 -6.62
C ASP A 242 -5.24 -44.78 -6.01
N LYS A 243 -4.33 -44.83 -5.03
CA LYS A 243 -4.20 -46.00 -4.17
C LYS A 243 -5.47 -46.09 -3.34
N LYS A 244 -6.44 -46.90 -3.78
CA LYS A 244 -7.64 -47.25 -3.04
C LYS A 244 -7.31 -47.87 -1.69
#